data_42c63bcc64fc9b3893c82cdf1c45ce97
#
_entry.id   42c63bcc64fc9b3893c82cdf1c45ce97
#
_cell.length_a   1.000
_cell.length_b   1.000
_cell.length_c   1.000
_cell.angle_alpha   90.00
_cell.angle_beta   90.00
_cell.angle_gamma   90.00
#
_symmetry.space_group_name_H-M   'P 1'
#
loop_
_entity.id
_entity.type
_entity.pdbx_description
1 polymer ?
#
loop_
_entity_poly.entity_id
_entity_poly.type
_entity_poly.pdbx_seq_one_letter_code
_entity_poly.pdbx_strand_id
1 'polypeptide(L)'
;MEMEMAEGRLGRVIALRLKPGTDVLLGLTEACKRAGINNGVILSAIGSLDGVSYCNPVELPTKAGYGYGEVLHLTGPIELTSGAGIICHDDEGNTNLHVHMSLSDRYGNAH
;
A
#
# COMPACT_ATOMS: atom_id res chain seq x y z
N MET A 1 -13.15 -21.75 -15.93
CA MET A 1 -12.42 -20.70 -15.23
C MET A 1 -13.17 -20.29 -13.98
N GLU A 2 -12.51 -20.34 -12.85
CA GLU A 2 -13.11 -19.92 -11.58
C GLU A 2 -12.77 -18.47 -11.28
N MET A 3 -13.74 -17.70 -10.83
CA MET A 3 -13.55 -16.34 -10.39
C MET A 3 -14.64 -15.91 -9.41
N GLU A 4 -14.29 -14.98 -8.58
CA GLU A 4 -15.27 -14.32 -7.72
C GLU A 4 -15.40 -12.87 -8.19
N MET A 5 -16.63 -12.38 -8.26
CA MET A 5 -16.90 -11.05 -8.77
C MET A 5 -17.86 -10.32 -7.82
N ALA A 6 -17.62 -9.03 -7.68
CA ALA A 6 -18.54 -8.14 -6.99
C ALA A 6 -18.66 -6.85 -7.78
N GLU A 7 -19.84 -6.29 -7.82
CA GLU A 7 -20.09 -5.01 -8.45
C GLU A 7 -20.20 -3.94 -7.38
N GLY A 8 -19.70 -2.77 -7.67
CA GLY A 8 -19.77 -1.65 -6.74
C GLY A 8 -19.81 -0.33 -7.47
N ARG A 9 -19.81 0.73 -6.68
CA ARG A 9 -19.79 2.10 -7.17
C ARG A 9 -18.74 2.89 -6.44
N LEU A 10 -18.10 3.82 -7.15
CA LEU A 10 -17.20 4.78 -6.51
C LEU A 10 -18.03 5.77 -5.69
N GLY A 11 -17.72 5.88 -4.42
CA GLY A 11 -18.37 6.80 -3.52
C GLY A 11 -17.57 8.10 -3.36
N ARG A 12 -17.22 8.43 -2.10
CA ARG A 12 -16.44 9.64 -1.80
C ARG A 12 -15.02 9.51 -2.34
N VAL A 13 -14.48 10.64 -2.80
CA VAL A 13 -13.07 10.77 -3.16
C VAL A 13 -12.43 11.72 -2.16
N ILE A 14 -11.32 11.32 -1.59
CA ILE A 14 -10.58 12.11 -0.60
C ILE A 14 -9.18 12.35 -1.13
N ALA A 15 -8.78 13.61 -1.16
CA ALA A 15 -7.41 14.00 -1.41
C ALA A 15 -6.69 14.14 -0.07
N LEU A 16 -5.55 13.49 0.07
CA LEU A 16 -4.77 13.46 1.30
C LEU A 16 -3.34 13.87 1.03
N ARG A 17 -2.81 14.70 1.90
CA ARG A 17 -1.37 14.99 1.94
C ARG A 17 -0.82 14.57 3.30
N LEU A 18 0.10 13.65 3.29
CA LEU A 18 0.88 13.31 4.47
C LEU A 18 2.07 14.27 4.57
N LYS A 19 2.24 14.88 5.72
CA LYS A 19 3.34 15.82 5.95
C LYS A 19 4.65 15.07 6.18
N PRO A 20 5.80 15.73 5.93
CA PRO A 20 7.10 15.13 6.19
C PRO A 20 7.20 14.54 7.61
N GLY A 21 7.85 13.39 7.73
CA GLY A 21 7.99 12.67 8.99
C GLY A 21 6.87 11.70 9.30
N THR A 22 5.86 11.61 8.45
CA THR A 22 4.73 10.69 8.65
C THR A 22 5.04 9.34 7.99
N ASP A 23 4.86 8.26 8.73
CA ASP A 23 4.86 6.92 8.15
C ASP A 23 3.66 6.76 7.24
N VAL A 24 3.89 6.27 6.02
CA VAL A 24 2.84 6.22 5.00
C VAL A 24 1.69 5.31 5.41
N LEU A 25 1.98 4.09 5.85
CA LEU A 25 0.92 3.14 6.20
C LEU A 25 0.15 3.58 7.45
N LEU A 26 0.84 4.07 8.46
CA LEU A 26 0.19 4.59 9.67
C LEU A 26 -0.64 5.83 9.34
N GLY A 27 -0.13 6.72 8.52
CA GLY A 27 -0.85 7.91 8.09
C GLY A 27 -2.10 7.59 7.29
N LEU A 28 -2.02 6.65 6.37
CA LEU A 28 -3.18 6.19 5.60
C LEU A 28 -4.22 5.51 6.50
N THR A 29 -3.78 4.68 7.44
CA THR A 29 -4.68 4.03 8.38
C THR A 29 -5.43 5.07 9.23
N GLU A 30 -4.74 6.06 9.74
CA GLU A 30 -5.35 7.15 10.52
C GLU A 30 -6.33 7.97 9.68
N ALA A 31 -5.98 8.25 8.43
CA ALA A 31 -6.86 8.96 7.50
C ALA A 31 -8.16 8.18 7.24
N CYS A 32 -8.06 6.87 7.07
CA CYS A 32 -9.24 6.02 6.90
C CYS A 32 -10.16 6.08 8.13
N LYS A 33 -9.58 6.05 9.32
CA LYS A 33 -10.35 6.19 10.57
C LYS A 33 -11.06 7.53 10.66
N ARG A 34 -10.35 8.62 10.41
CA ARG A 34 -10.91 9.98 10.47
C ARG A 34 -12.01 10.19 9.43
N ALA A 35 -11.84 9.62 8.25
CA ALA A 35 -12.81 9.76 7.16
C ALA A 35 -13.93 8.72 7.21
N GLY A 36 -13.85 7.75 8.09
CA GLY A 36 -14.85 6.68 8.19
C GLY A 36 -14.85 5.75 6.99
N ILE A 37 -13.66 5.46 6.43
CA ILE A 37 -13.52 4.56 5.31
C ILE A 37 -13.22 3.16 5.82
N ASN A 38 -14.14 2.24 5.60
CA ASN A 38 -13.95 0.82 5.93
C ASN A 38 -13.43 0.02 4.74
N ASN A 39 -13.91 0.35 3.55
CA ASN A 39 -13.53 -0.30 2.31
C ASN A 39 -13.30 0.76 1.23
N GLY A 40 -12.31 0.55 0.41
CA GLY A 40 -12.02 1.49 -0.64
C GLY A 40 -10.78 1.11 -1.44
N VAL A 41 -10.35 2.03 -2.26
CA VAL A 41 -9.12 1.88 -3.04
C VAL A 41 -8.28 3.13 -2.91
N ILE A 42 -6.98 2.96 -3.03
CA ILE A 42 -6.04 4.05 -3.22
C ILE A 42 -5.88 4.20 -4.73
N LEU A 43 -6.45 5.28 -5.28
CA LEU A 43 -6.46 5.50 -6.72
C LEU A 43 -5.11 5.92 -7.26
N SER A 44 -4.38 6.71 -6.49
CA SER A 44 -3.10 7.27 -6.91
C SER A 44 -2.32 7.76 -5.69
N ALA A 45 -1.03 7.60 -5.73
CA ALA A 45 -0.13 8.15 -4.73
C ALA A 45 1.21 8.51 -5.38
N ILE A 46 1.71 9.68 -5.06
CA ILE A 46 3.02 10.16 -5.47
C ILE A 46 3.67 10.92 -4.31
N GLY A 47 4.96 11.06 -4.35
CA GLY A 47 5.67 11.81 -3.33
C GLY A 47 7.13 11.40 -3.20
N SER A 48 7.72 11.77 -2.09
CA SER A 48 9.10 11.44 -1.76
C SER A 48 9.15 10.73 -0.42
N LEU A 49 10.05 9.78 -0.28
CA LEU A 49 10.22 8.98 0.92
C LEU A 49 11.66 9.08 1.42
N ASP A 50 11.83 9.04 2.73
CA ASP A 50 13.16 8.96 3.35
C ASP A 50 13.77 7.57 3.22
N GLY A 51 12.92 6.57 3.21
CA GLY A 51 13.28 5.17 3.08
C GLY A 51 12.03 4.33 2.93
N VAL A 52 12.20 3.09 2.56
CA VAL A 52 11.08 2.16 2.44
C VAL A 52 11.51 0.74 2.78
N SER A 53 10.64 0.04 3.49
CA SER A 53 10.77 -1.39 3.71
C SER A 53 9.59 -2.09 3.04
N TYR A 54 9.85 -3.14 2.30
CA TYR A 54 8.82 -3.83 1.53
C TYR A 54 9.16 -5.31 1.35
N CYS A 55 8.16 -6.08 0.94
CA CYS A 55 8.31 -7.50 0.66
C CYS A 55 7.77 -7.80 -0.74
N ASN A 56 8.38 -8.78 -1.37
CA ASN A 56 7.88 -9.35 -2.62
C ASN A 56 7.43 -10.80 -2.40
N PRO A 57 6.51 -11.31 -3.22
CA PRO A 57 6.16 -12.71 -3.19
C PRO A 57 7.38 -13.57 -3.54
N VAL A 58 7.51 -14.67 -2.84
CA VAL A 58 8.53 -15.70 -3.13
C VAL A 58 7.87 -17.06 -3.13
N GLU A 59 8.49 -18.00 -3.83
CA GLU A 59 8.08 -19.39 -3.78
C GLU A 59 8.50 -19.99 -2.45
N LEU A 60 7.59 -20.68 -1.78
CA LEU A 60 7.82 -21.32 -0.50
C LEU A 60 7.64 -22.83 -0.62
N PRO A 61 8.45 -23.62 0.11
CA PRO A 61 8.31 -25.09 0.13
C PRO A 61 7.15 -25.53 1.06
N THR A 62 6.08 -24.76 1.12
CA THR A 62 4.92 -25.00 1.97
C THR A 62 3.68 -25.26 1.13
N LYS A 63 2.57 -25.60 1.79
CA LYS A 63 1.32 -25.91 1.12
C LYS A 63 0.80 -24.80 0.20
N ALA A 64 1.08 -23.56 0.54
CA ALA A 64 0.61 -22.42 -0.23
C ALA A 64 1.42 -22.19 -1.51
N GLY A 65 2.63 -22.72 -1.57
CA GLY A 65 3.54 -22.51 -2.70
C GLY A 65 4.18 -21.15 -2.73
N TYR A 66 3.48 -20.10 -2.32
CA TYR A 66 3.94 -18.71 -2.34
C TYR A 66 3.68 -18.02 -1.02
N GLY A 67 4.49 -17.04 -0.72
CA GLY A 67 4.31 -16.15 0.41
C GLY A 67 5.24 -14.96 0.26
N TYR A 68 5.29 -14.11 1.27
CA TYR A 68 6.22 -12.98 1.24
C TYR A 68 7.61 -13.41 1.69
N GLY A 69 8.61 -12.91 1.00
CA GLY A 69 10.02 -13.16 1.32
C GLY A 69 10.50 -12.29 2.46
N GLU A 70 11.82 -12.19 2.56
CA GLU A 70 12.43 -11.31 3.54
C GLU A 70 12.10 -9.84 3.27
N VAL A 71 12.15 -9.01 4.31
CA VAL A 71 11.96 -7.58 4.17
C VAL A 71 13.17 -6.97 3.48
N LEU A 72 12.90 -6.29 2.36
CA LEU A 72 13.88 -5.52 1.63
C LEU A 72 13.82 -4.07 2.09
N HIS A 73 14.94 -3.38 2.04
CA HIS A 73 15.00 -1.98 2.45
C HIS A 73 15.77 -1.13 1.45
N LEU A 74 15.21 0.03 1.12
CA LEU A 74 15.86 1.05 0.32
C LEU A 74 16.09 2.29 1.18
N THR A 75 17.32 2.77 1.17
CA THR A 75 17.68 4.03 1.83
C THR A 75 17.35 5.20 0.90
N GLY A 76 16.75 6.24 1.48
CA GLY A 76 16.38 7.43 0.74
C GLY A 76 17.52 8.39 0.43
N PRO A 77 17.18 9.51 -0.23
CA PRO A 77 15.84 9.87 -0.66
C PRO A 77 15.32 9.01 -1.83
N ILE A 78 14.02 8.80 -1.85
CA ILE A 78 13.34 7.94 -2.83
C ILE A 78 12.18 8.71 -3.43
N GLU A 79 12.00 8.62 -4.74
CA GLU A 79 10.80 9.11 -5.40
C GLU A 79 9.73 8.01 -5.41
N LEU A 80 8.58 8.29 -4.83
CA LEU A 80 7.39 7.46 -5.01
C LEU A 80 6.75 7.87 -6.33
N THR A 81 6.96 7.07 -7.35
CA THR A 81 6.51 7.39 -8.70
C THR A 81 5.06 7.03 -8.93
N SER A 82 4.57 6.01 -8.26
CA SER A 82 3.18 5.57 -8.35
C SER A 82 2.85 4.67 -7.17
N GLY A 83 1.65 4.80 -6.65
CA GLY A 83 1.12 3.90 -5.63
C GLY A 83 -0.34 3.64 -5.85
N ALA A 84 -0.76 2.43 -5.54
CA ALA A 84 -2.14 2.00 -5.61
C ALA A 84 -2.39 0.93 -4.55
N GLY A 85 -3.64 0.73 -4.17
CA GLY A 85 -3.89 -0.26 -3.16
C GLY A 85 -5.36 -0.47 -2.86
N ILE A 86 -5.57 -1.38 -1.93
CA ILE A 86 -6.90 -1.75 -1.44
C ILE A 86 -6.99 -1.43 0.04
N ILE A 87 -8.10 -0.85 0.43
CA ILE A 87 -8.47 -0.60 1.81
C ILE A 87 -9.59 -1.55 2.16
N CYS A 88 -9.37 -2.36 3.16
CA CYS A 88 -10.41 -3.25 3.68
C CYS A 88 -10.32 -3.29 5.21
N HIS A 89 -11.07 -4.17 5.83
CA HIS A 89 -11.07 -4.33 7.29
C HIS A 89 -11.12 -5.81 7.64
N ASP A 90 -10.63 -6.14 8.80
CA ASP A 90 -10.74 -7.48 9.35
C ASP A 90 -12.12 -7.68 10.03
N ASP A 91 -12.35 -8.88 10.59
CA ASP A 91 -13.60 -9.21 11.24
C ASP A 91 -13.85 -8.39 12.52
N GLU A 92 -12.80 -7.80 13.09
CA GLU A 92 -12.88 -6.94 14.25
C GLU A 92 -13.05 -5.46 13.88
N GLY A 93 -13.11 -5.14 12.60
CA GLY A 93 -13.25 -3.77 12.10
C GLY A 93 -11.96 -2.98 12.01
N ASN A 94 -10.81 -3.62 12.20
CA ASN A 94 -9.52 -2.94 12.03
C ASN A 94 -9.20 -2.71 10.55
N THR A 95 -8.68 -1.54 10.25
CA THR A 95 -8.28 -1.19 8.89
C THR A 95 -7.10 -2.05 8.42
N ASN A 96 -7.27 -2.66 7.27
CA ASN A 96 -6.23 -3.39 6.57
C ASN A 96 -5.90 -2.70 5.25
N LEU A 97 -4.65 -2.39 5.06
CA LEU A 97 -4.16 -1.76 3.83
C LEU A 97 -3.24 -2.73 3.09
N HIS A 98 -3.47 -2.82 1.79
CA HIS A 98 -2.58 -3.53 0.90
C HIS A 98 -2.13 -2.54 -0.18
N VAL A 99 -0.88 -2.12 -0.13
CA VAL A 99 -0.38 -1.03 -0.97
C VAL A 99 0.81 -1.51 -1.79
N HIS A 100 0.73 -1.26 -3.08
CA HIS A 100 1.83 -1.46 -4.02
C HIS A 100 2.41 -0.13 -4.42
N MET A 101 3.72 -0.07 -4.59
CA MET A 101 4.42 1.15 -4.97
C MET A 101 5.46 0.87 -6.05
N SER A 102 5.58 1.81 -6.97
CA SER A 102 6.71 1.90 -7.87
C SER A 102 7.62 3.02 -7.37
N LEU A 103 8.91 2.78 -7.36
CA LEU A 103 9.89 3.66 -6.74
C LEU A 103 11.05 3.94 -7.68
N SER A 104 11.66 5.12 -7.51
CA SER A 104 12.97 5.41 -8.07
C SER A 104 13.91 5.69 -6.91
N ASP A 105 14.97 4.93 -6.80
CA ASP A 105 15.91 5.09 -5.71
C ASP A 105 16.81 6.32 -5.92
N ARG A 106 17.68 6.60 -4.94
CA ARG A 106 18.57 7.76 -4.97
C ARG A 106 19.54 7.78 -6.18
N TYR A 107 19.71 6.64 -6.84
CA TYR A 107 20.57 6.51 -8.02
C TYR A 107 19.77 6.47 -9.32
N GLY A 108 18.43 6.61 -9.25
CA GLY A 108 17.56 6.57 -10.40
C GLY A 108 17.16 5.16 -10.85
N ASN A 109 17.44 4.14 -10.05
CA ASN A 109 17.04 2.77 -10.38
C ASN A 109 15.58 2.55 -10.00
N ALA A 110 14.85 1.88 -10.87
CA ALA A 110 13.43 1.55 -10.65
C ALA A 110 13.27 0.32 -9.75
N HIS A 111 12.26 0.39 -8.91
CA HIS A 111 11.85 -0.71 -8.03
C HIS A 111 10.36 -0.89 -8.01
#